data_cb92e8a42e9cb668924384dd28a14f57
#
_entry.id   cb92e8a42e9cb668924384dd28a14f57
#
_cell.length_a   1.000
_cell.length_b   1.000
_cell.length_c   1.000
_cell.angle_alpha   90.00
_cell.angle_beta   90.00
_cell.angle_gamma   90.00
#
_symmetry.space_group_name_H-M   'P 1'
#
loop_
_entity.id
_entity.type
_entity.pdbx_description
1 polymer ?
#
loop_
_entity_poly.entity_id
_entity_poly.type
_entity_poly.pdbx_seq_one_letter_code
_entity_poly.pdbx_strand_id
1 'polypeptide(L)'
;MIQINNLHKSFGDKEVLKGIDSTFYDGKTNLIIGQSGSGKTVLMKNLVGLLDPTEGEVLYDGRNFVTMTKKEKIAMRREMGMIFQSAALFDSLTVLENVMFPLDMFSDMTYRDRVKRAQSCLDRVNLIEAQEKFPGEISGGMQKRVAIARAIVMNPKYLFCDEPNSGLDPKTSLVIDELLHDITEEYQMTTIINTHDMNSVMGIGDNILFIYEGRKEWQGDKTMVMSATNEKLNDLVFASDLFRKLKEKSIKA
;
A
#
# COMPACT_ATOMS: atom_id res chain seq x y z
N MET A 1 -4.09 13.20 3.66
CA MET A 1 -3.08 12.91 4.70
C MET A 1 -3.66 12.00 5.77
N ILE A 2 -2.88 10.98 6.25
CA ILE A 2 -3.30 10.09 7.33
C ILE A 2 -2.34 10.28 8.51
N GLN A 3 -2.88 10.47 9.72
CA GLN A 3 -2.08 10.60 10.95
C GLN A 3 -2.47 9.49 11.92
N ILE A 4 -1.49 8.97 12.62
CA ILE A 4 -1.66 7.96 13.66
C ILE A 4 -1.12 8.56 14.96
N ASN A 5 -1.93 8.54 16.00
CA ASN A 5 -1.56 9.07 17.31
C ASN A 5 -1.67 7.94 18.35
N ASN A 6 -0.52 7.60 18.96
CA ASN A 6 -0.40 6.63 20.05
C ASN A 6 -1.19 5.34 19.80
N LEU A 7 -1.02 4.73 18.62
CA LEU A 7 -1.80 3.57 18.22
C LEU A 7 -1.31 2.28 18.88
N HIS A 8 -2.17 1.65 19.66
CA HIS A 8 -1.95 0.35 20.29
C HIS A 8 -2.87 -0.72 19.73
N LYS A 9 -2.37 -1.94 19.62
CA LYS A 9 -3.20 -3.10 19.31
C LYS A 9 -2.74 -4.33 20.06
N SER A 10 -3.63 -4.88 20.86
CA SER A 10 -3.46 -6.14 21.60
C SER A 10 -4.41 -7.23 21.13
N PHE A 11 -4.01 -8.47 21.23
CA PHE A 11 -4.80 -9.68 21.04
C PHE A 11 -4.62 -10.56 22.30
N GLY A 12 -5.63 -10.54 23.19
CA GLY A 12 -5.48 -11.07 24.52
C GLY A 12 -4.33 -10.39 25.24
N ASP A 13 -3.41 -11.16 25.83
CA ASP A 13 -2.26 -10.63 26.59
C ASP A 13 -1.09 -10.17 25.68
N LYS A 14 -1.16 -10.41 24.38
CA LYS A 14 -0.09 -10.05 23.44
C LYS A 14 -0.32 -8.67 22.81
N GLU A 15 0.48 -7.70 23.21
CA GLU A 15 0.54 -6.39 22.58
C GLU A 15 1.39 -6.44 21.31
N VAL A 16 0.78 -6.14 20.15
CA VAL A 16 1.42 -6.20 18.82
C VAL A 16 1.84 -4.83 18.34
N LEU A 17 1.01 -3.79 18.54
CA LEU A 17 1.38 -2.40 18.30
C LEU A 17 1.45 -1.67 19.63
N LYS A 18 2.53 -0.93 19.84
CA LYS A 18 2.96 -0.42 21.14
C LYS A 18 3.16 1.09 21.10
N GLY A 19 2.09 1.85 20.83
CA GLY A 19 2.14 3.31 20.78
C GLY A 19 2.85 3.82 19.52
N ILE A 20 2.26 3.62 18.34
CA ILE A 20 2.82 4.12 17.09
C ILE A 20 2.27 5.51 16.79
N ASP A 21 3.18 6.46 16.60
CA ASP A 21 2.89 7.80 16.08
C ASP A 21 3.53 7.96 14.71
N SER A 22 2.73 8.34 13.69
CA SER A 22 3.25 8.54 12.34
C SER A 22 2.32 9.42 11.51
N THR A 23 2.88 10.00 10.45
CA THR A 23 2.13 10.73 9.43
C THR A 23 2.45 10.17 8.05
N PHE A 24 1.40 9.90 7.25
CA PHE A 24 1.49 9.54 5.85
C PHE A 24 0.97 10.69 5.00
N TYR A 25 1.77 11.12 4.03
CA TYR A 25 1.57 12.35 3.28
C TYR A 25 0.84 12.12 1.96
N ASP A 26 0.03 13.09 1.56
CA ASP A 26 -0.65 13.11 0.25
C ASP A 26 0.36 13.25 -0.89
N GLY A 27 0.04 12.67 -2.05
CA GLY A 27 0.89 12.67 -3.23
C GLY A 27 2.24 11.96 -3.02
N LYS A 28 2.35 11.14 -1.97
CA LYS A 28 3.57 10.44 -1.59
C LYS A 28 3.37 8.94 -1.48
N THR A 29 4.41 8.20 -1.89
CA THR A 29 4.54 6.78 -1.61
C THR A 29 5.09 6.59 -0.21
N ASN A 30 4.18 6.28 0.73
CA ASN A 30 4.52 6.04 2.11
C ASN A 30 4.75 4.53 2.32
N LEU A 31 5.94 4.12 2.73
CA LEU A 31 6.27 2.72 2.96
C LEU A 31 6.23 2.37 4.44
N ILE A 32 5.70 1.21 4.78
CA ILE A 32 5.82 0.59 6.10
C ILE A 32 6.75 -0.61 5.95
N ILE A 33 7.90 -0.56 6.60
CA ILE A 33 8.93 -1.60 6.52
C ILE A 33 9.20 -2.21 7.90
N GLY A 34 9.80 -3.39 7.91
CA GLY A 34 10.18 -4.11 9.13
C GLY A 34 10.24 -5.62 8.89
N GLN A 35 10.80 -6.32 9.84
CA GLN A 35 10.89 -7.79 9.78
C GLN A 35 9.50 -8.46 9.79
N SER A 36 9.43 -9.73 9.38
CA SER A 36 8.22 -10.54 9.53
C SER A 36 7.80 -10.55 10.99
N GLY A 37 6.50 -10.36 11.24
CA GLY A 37 5.96 -10.32 12.61
C GLY A 37 6.15 -8.99 13.36
N SER A 38 6.75 -7.96 12.78
CA SER A 38 6.95 -6.65 13.44
C SER A 38 5.66 -5.84 13.67
N GLY A 39 4.52 -6.24 13.05
CA GLY A 39 3.23 -5.56 13.20
C GLY A 39 2.73 -4.82 11.97
N LYS A 40 3.45 -4.80 10.83
CA LYS A 40 3.07 -4.07 9.59
C LYS A 40 1.64 -4.35 9.11
N THR A 41 1.31 -5.63 8.91
CA THR A 41 -0.04 -6.02 8.44
C THR A 41 -1.11 -5.70 9.49
N VAL A 42 -0.79 -5.77 10.79
CA VAL A 42 -1.71 -5.37 11.86
C VAL A 42 -1.95 -3.87 11.81
N LEU A 43 -0.90 -3.06 11.61
CA LEU A 43 -1.03 -1.62 11.40
C LEU A 43 -1.89 -1.31 10.18
N MET A 44 -1.60 -1.92 9.03
CA MET A 44 -2.40 -1.74 7.80
C MET A 44 -3.88 -2.07 8.06
N LYS A 45 -4.19 -3.18 8.73
CA LYS A 45 -5.57 -3.59 9.05
C LYS A 45 -6.28 -2.60 9.99
N ASN A 46 -5.56 -1.93 10.90
CA ASN A 46 -6.12 -0.86 11.72
C ASN A 46 -6.42 0.39 10.87
N LEU A 47 -5.53 0.74 9.95
CA LEU A 47 -5.75 1.88 9.04
C LEU A 47 -7.02 1.68 8.21
N VAL A 48 -7.18 0.56 7.53
CA VAL A 48 -8.38 0.32 6.69
C VAL A 48 -9.64 -0.06 7.49
N GLY A 49 -9.52 -0.18 8.82
CA GLY A 49 -10.64 -0.51 9.72
C GLY A 49 -11.11 -1.96 9.62
N LEU A 50 -10.23 -2.88 9.25
CA LEU A 50 -10.45 -4.33 9.37
C LEU A 50 -10.19 -4.82 10.81
N LEU A 51 -9.42 -4.04 11.57
CA LEU A 51 -9.22 -4.21 13.01
C LEU A 51 -9.45 -2.86 13.68
N ASP A 52 -10.16 -2.83 14.79
CA ASP A 52 -10.20 -1.64 15.63
C ASP A 52 -8.95 -1.62 16.53
N PRO A 53 -8.30 -0.46 16.75
CA PRO A 53 -7.19 -0.34 17.70
C PRO A 53 -7.68 -0.59 19.13
N THR A 54 -6.75 -0.98 20.02
CA THR A 54 -7.04 -1.09 21.45
C THR A 54 -7.07 0.31 22.07
N GLU A 55 -6.13 1.16 21.67
CA GLU A 55 -6.00 2.57 22.09
C GLU A 55 -5.43 3.40 20.95
N GLY A 56 -5.58 4.72 21.03
CA GLY A 56 -5.05 5.67 20.06
C GLY A 56 -6.03 6.03 18.96
N GLU A 57 -5.54 6.79 17.99
CA GLU A 57 -6.35 7.40 16.95
C GLU A 57 -5.77 7.17 15.55
N VAL A 58 -6.67 7.11 14.57
CA VAL A 58 -6.34 7.16 13.13
C VAL A 58 -7.13 8.31 12.52
N LEU A 59 -6.44 9.34 12.06
CA LEU A 59 -7.03 10.56 11.52
C LEU A 59 -6.86 10.60 10.00
N TYR A 60 -7.97 10.69 9.28
CA TYR A 60 -8.04 10.91 7.83
C TYR A 60 -8.40 12.37 7.58
N ASP A 61 -7.45 13.21 7.19
CA ASP A 61 -7.63 14.66 7.05
C ASP A 61 -8.32 15.28 8.28
N GLY A 62 -7.85 14.92 9.47
CA GLY A 62 -8.39 15.36 10.75
C GLY A 62 -9.67 14.64 11.20
N ARG A 63 -10.27 13.77 10.38
CA ARG A 63 -11.46 12.97 10.74
C ARG A 63 -11.02 11.69 11.48
N ASN A 64 -11.36 11.56 12.77
CA ASN A 64 -10.99 10.39 13.55
C ASN A 64 -11.81 9.14 13.15
N PHE A 65 -11.18 8.24 12.41
CA PHE A 65 -11.78 7.02 11.89
C PHE A 65 -12.24 6.05 13.01
N VAL A 66 -11.54 6.05 14.13
CA VAL A 66 -11.83 5.13 15.25
C VAL A 66 -13.19 5.42 15.84
N THR A 67 -13.52 6.70 16.01
CA THR A 67 -14.78 7.18 16.63
C THR A 67 -15.95 7.30 15.65
N MET A 68 -15.73 7.08 14.35
CA MET A 68 -16.77 7.13 13.34
C MET A 68 -17.86 6.08 13.56
N THR A 69 -19.10 6.45 13.28
CA THR A 69 -20.22 5.52 13.17
C THR A 69 -20.03 4.53 12.03
N LYS A 70 -20.76 3.42 12.03
CA LYS A 70 -20.72 2.43 10.94
C LYS A 70 -20.99 3.06 9.57
N LYS A 71 -21.96 4.01 9.50
CA LYS A 71 -22.31 4.71 8.25
C LYS A 71 -21.16 5.58 7.74
N GLU A 72 -20.50 6.31 8.62
CA GLU A 72 -19.34 7.14 8.30
C GLU A 72 -18.13 6.27 7.87
N LYS A 73 -17.87 5.16 8.57
CA LYS A 73 -16.82 4.19 8.17
C LYS A 73 -17.07 3.61 6.77
N ILE A 74 -18.33 3.32 6.40
CA ILE A 74 -18.68 2.85 5.05
C ILE A 74 -18.41 3.95 4.02
N ALA A 75 -18.80 5.20 4.30
CA ALA A 75 -18.53 6.33 3.41
C ALA A 75 -17.02 6.55 3.23
N MET A 76 -16.25 6.51 4.33
CA MET A 76 -14.79 6.64 4.30
C MET A 76 -14.12 5.55 3.46
N ARG A 77 -14.57 4.30 3.57
CA ARG A 77 -14.00 3.17 2.79
C ARG A 77 -14.21 3.32 1.28
N ARG A 78 -15.19 4.09 0.82
CA ARG A 78 -15.33 4.41 -0.61
C ARG A 78 -14.24 5.36 -1.12
N GLU A 79 -13.57 6.09 -0.21
CA GLU A 79 -12.41 6.92 -0.50
C GLU A 79 -11.10 6.09 -0.49
N MET A 80 -11.16 4.77 -0.22
CA MET A 80 -10.00 3.88 -0.07
C MET A 80 -9.96 2.85 -1.21
N GLY A 81 -8.78 2.69 -1.83
CA GLY A 81 -8.45 1.54 -2.67
C GLY A 81 -7.58 0.56 -1.89
N MET A 82 -7.70 -0.73 -2.17
CA MET A 82 -6.85 -1.74 -1.52
C MET A 82 -6.35 -2.78 -2.51
N ILE A 83 -5.05 -3.06 -2.43
CA ILE A 83 -4.34 -4.09 -3.18
C ILE A 83 -3.82 -5.12 -2.17
N PHE A 84 -4.25 -6.37 -2.34
CA PHE A 84 -3.85 -7.48 -1.48
C PHE A 84 -2.65 -8.23 -2.05
N GLN A 85 -1.92 -8.90 -1.20
CA GLN A 85 -0.74 -9.70 -1.57
C GLN A 85 -1.03 -10.72 -2.67
N SER A 86 -2.20 -11.34 -2.69
CA SER A 86 -2.63 -12.34 -3.70
C SER A 86 -3.36 -11.75 -4.90
N ALA A 87 -3.37 -10.40 -5.10
CA ALA A 87 -4.23 -9.68 -6.03
C ALA A 87 -5.74 -9.84 -5.73
N ALA A 88 -6.18 -10.94 -5.16
CA ALA A 88 -7.56 -11.25 -4.76
C ALA A 88 -8.59 -10.95 -5.86
N LEU A 89 -8.30 -11.36 -7.08
CA LEU A 89 -9.25 -11.28 -8.21
C LEU A 89 -10.31 -12.35 -8.06
N PHE A 90 -11.50 -12.08 -8.61
CA PHE A 90 -12.57 -13.05 -8.75
C PHE A 90 -12.30 -13.90 -9.99
N ASP A 91 -12.04 -15.19 -9.81
CA ASP A 91 -11.71 -16.10 -10.90
C ASP A 91 -12.86 -16.31 -11.89
N SER A 92 -14.10 -16.10 -11.44
CA SER A 92 -15.33 -16.21 -12.25
C SER A 92 -15.66 -14.96 -13.07
N LEU A 93 -14.91 -13.89 -12.89
CA LEU A 93 -15.09 -12.62 -13.60
C LEU A 93 -13.93 -12.38 -14.57
N THR A 94 -14.21 -11.75 -15.70
CA THR A 94 -13.18 -11.27 -16.62
C THR A 94 -12.33 -10.16 -15.99
N VAL A 95 -11.25 -9.79 -16.63
CA VAL A 95 -10.38 -8.67 -16.22
C VAL A 95 -11.19 -7.36 -16.14
N LEU A 96 -12.03 -7.08 -17.15
CA LEU A 96 -12.89 -5.90 -17.17
C LEU A 96 -13.89 -5.93 -16.01
N GLU A 97 -14.58 -7.04 -15.80
CA GLU A 97 -15.57 -7.19 -14.72
C GLU A 97 -14.92 -7.09 -13.34
N ASN A 98 -13.71 -7.63 -13.14
CA ASN A 98 -12.95 -7.43 -11.91
C ASN A 98 -12.70 -5.95 -11.61
N VAL A 99 -12.33 -5.17 -12.63
CA VAL A 99 -12.11 -3.72 -12.47
C VAL A 99 -13.42 -2.97 -12.26
N MET A 100 -14.51 -3.39 -12.93
CA MET A 100 -15.84 -2.79 -12.77
C MET A 100 -16.47 -3.08 -11.42
N PHE A 101 -16.13 -4.17 -10.76
CA PHE A 101 -16.80 -4.64 -9.54
C PHE A 101 -17.03 -3.55 -8.47
N PRO A 102 -16.06 -2.70 -8.10
CA PRO A 102 -16.33 -1.61 -7.14
C PRO A 102 -17.35 -0.59 -7.66
N LEU A 103 -17.36 -0.30 -8.97
CA LEU A 103 -18.33 0.61 -9.57
C LEU A 103 -19.74 0.02 -9.55
N ASP A 104 -19.87 -1.29 -9.78
CA ASP A 104 -21.15 -1.99 -9.74
C ASP A 104 -21.76 -1.97 -8.32
N MET A 105 -20.92 -2.07 -7.31
CA MET A 105 -21.34 -2.11 -5.91
C MET A 105 -21.61 -0.72 -5.29
N PHE A 106 -20.89 0.34 -5.74
CA PHE A 106 -20.81 1.58 -4.97
C PHE A 106 -21.03 2.85 -5.78
N SER A 107 -21.27 2.78 -7.10
CA SER A 107 -21.54 3.96 -7.93
C SER A 107 -22.93 3.96 -8.51
N ASP A 108 -23.46 5.17 -8.79
CA ASP A 108 -24.73 5.38 -9.49
C ASP A 108 -24.51 5.59 -11.01
N MET A 109 -23.33 5.27 -11.54
CA MET A 109 -22.97 5.44 -12.96
C MET A 109 -23.78 4.49 -13.84
N THR A 110 -24.07 4.93 -15.08
CA THR A 110 -24.66 4.02 -16.07
C THR A 110 -23.68 2.88 -16.40
N TYR A 111 -24.20 1.75 -16.87
CA TYR A 111 -23.35 0.61 -17.30
C TYR A 111 -22.28 1.06 -18.31
N ARG A 112 -22.67 1.89 -19.32
CA ARG A 112 -21.76 2.41 -20.34
C ARG A 112 -20.62 3.24 -19.72
N ASP A 113 -20.91 4.06 -18.71
CA ASP A 113 -19.92 4.89 -18.07
C ASP A 113 -18.98 4.07 -17.16
N ARG A 114 -19.51 3.04 -16.48
CA ARG A 114 -18.70 2.09 -15.72
C ARG A 114 -17.70 1.34 -16.62
N VAL A 115 -18.15 0.83 -17.76
CA VAL A 115 -17.28 0.18 -18.76
C VAL A 115 -16.17 1.14 -19.22
N LYS A 116 -16.52 2.36 -19.63
CA LYS A 116 -15.53 3.36 -20.06
C LYS A 116 -14.51 3.67 -18.97
N ARG A 117 -14.97 3.83 -17.71
CA ARG A 117 -14.09 4.09 -16.58
C ARG A 117 -13.15 2.91 -16.30
N ALA A 118 -13.66 1.70 -16.30
CA ALA A 118 -12.85 0.50 -16.11
C ALA A 118 -11.81 0.31 -17.22
N GLN A 119 -12.22 0.53 -18.49
CA GLN A 119 -11.31 0.50 -19.63
C GLN A 119 -10.20 1.55 -19.53
N SER A 120 -10.51 2.78 -19.09
CA SER A 120 -9.50 3.81 -18.84
C SER A 120 -8.49 3.38 -17.77
N CYS A 121 -8.95 2.69 -16.70
CA CYS A 121 -8.04 2.15 -15.69
C CYS A 121 -7.19 0.99 -16.22
N LEU A 122 -7.76 0.13 -17.08
CA LEU A 122 -7.01 -0.95 -17.74
C LEU A 122 -5.96 -0.43 -18.72
N ASP A 123 -6.29 0.63 -19.45
CA ASP A 123 -5.34 1.32 -20.33
C ASP A 123 -4.16 1.90 -19.52
N ARG A 124 -4.44 2.56 -18.39
CA ARG A 124 -3.42 3.12 -17.49
C ARG A 124 -2.41 2.08 -16.97
N VAL A 125 -2.84 0.82 -16.85
CA VAL A 125 -1.97 -0.29 -16.43
C VAL A 125 -1.49 -1.16 -17.61
N ASN A 126 -1.70 -0.72 -18.85
CA ASN A 126 -1.35 -1.42 -20.11
C ASN A 126 -1.94 -2.83 -20.21
N LEU A 127 -3.25 -2.97 -19.94
CA LEU A 127 -3.97 -4.25 -19.98
C LEU A 127 -5.31 -4.18 -20.74
N ILE A 128 -5.56 -3.16 -21.55
CA ILE A 128 -6.82 -3.04 -22.29
C ILE A 128 -7.08 -4.25 -23.21
N GLU A 129 -6.02 -4.77 -23.84
CA GLU A 129 -6.12 -5.93 -24.75
C GLU A 129 -6.46 -7.25 -24.02
N ALA A 130 -6.34 -7.26 -22.69
CA ALA A 130 -6.65 -8.43 -21.87
C ALA A 130 -8.03 -8.35 -21.20
N GLN A 131 -8.85 -7.36 -21.51
CA GLN A 131 -10.10 -7.06 -20.81
C GLN A 131 -11.11 -8.22 -20.76
N GLU A 132 -11.15 -9.04 -21.80
CA GLU A 132 -12.07 -10.19 -21.92
C GLU A 132 -11.51 -11.51 -21.33
N LYS A 133 -10.23 -11.51 -20.90
CA LYS A 133 -9.60 -12.70 -20.31
C LYS A 133 -10.03 -12.89 -18.88
N PHE A 134 -9.94 -14.12 -18.40
CA PHE A 134 -10.10 -14.48 -16.99
C PHE A 134 -8.74 -14.44 -16.26
N PRO A 135 -8.74 -14.30 -14.92
CA PRO A 135 -7.51 -14.26 -14.12
C PRO A 135 -6.58 -15.45 -14.38
N GLY A 136 -7.11 -16.66 -14.59
CA GLY A 136 -6.31 -17.85 -14.89
C GLY A 136 -5.61 -17.84 -16.27
N GLU A 137 -5.97 -16.91 -17.17
CA GLU A 137 -5.41 -16.79 -18.51
C GLU A 137 -4.33 -15.71 -18.61
N ILE A 138 -3.99 -15.05 -17.51
CA ILE A 138 -3.02 -13.96 -17.46
C ILE A 138 -1.92 -14.25 -16.42
N SER A 139 -0.73 -13.66 -16.64
CA SER A 139 0.40 -13.85 -15.73
C SER A 139 0.18 -13.20 -14.35
N GLY A 140 0.94 -13.64 -13.33
CA GLY A 140 0.87 -13.06 -11.99
C GLY A 140 1.12 -11.53 -11.98
N GLY A 141 2.07 -11.05 -12.77
CA GLY A 141 2.31 -9.60 -12.93
C GLY A 141 1.14 -8.87 -13.58
N MET A 142 0.44 -9.51 -14.54
CA MET A 142 -0.80 -8.96 -15.11
C MET A 142 -1.92 -8.96 -14.07
N GLN A 143 -2.07 -10.00 -13.26
CA GLN A 143 -3.07 -10.03 -12.17
C GLN A 143 -2.85 -8.90 -11.16
N LYS A 144 -1.60 -8.60 -10.81
CA LYS A 144 -1.26 -7.46 -9.94
C LYS A 144 -1.68 -6.13 -10.57
N ARG A 145 -1.42 -5.93 -11.86
CA ARG A 145 -1.85 -4.71 -12.59
C ARG A 145 -3.37 -4.59 -12.68
N VAL A 146 -4.11 -5.70 -12.85
CA VAL A 146 -5.59 -5.70 -12.76
C VAL A 146 -6.04 -5.28 -11.35
N ALA A 147 -5.40 -5.79 -10.30
CA ALA A 147 -5.72 -5.41 -8.93
C ALA A 147 -5.46 -3.91 -8.67
N ILE A 148 -4.41 -3.33 -9.28
CA ILE A 148 -4.15 -1.88 -9.24
C ILE A 148 -5.29 -1.13 -9.95
N ALA A 149 -5.65 -1.51 -11.18
CA ALA A 149 -6.73 -0.90 -11.94
C ALA A 149 -8.06 -0.92 -11.16
N ARG A 150 -8.39 -2.09 -10.54
CA ARG A 150 -9.56 -2.23 -9.67
C ARG A 150 -9.52 -1.31 -8.45
N ALA A 151 -8.34 -1.17 -7.83
CA ALA A 151 -8.19 -0.34 -6.64
C ALA A 151 -8.38 1.16 -6.93
N ILE A 152 -8.00 1.63 -8.13
CA ILE A 152 -8.08 3.05 -8.50
C ILE A 152 -9.36 3.43 -9.24
N VAL A 153 -10.23 2.47 -9.59
CA VAL A 153 -11.40 2.70 -10.46
C VAL A 153 -12.40 3.70 -9.86
N MET A 154 -12.51 3.75 -8.52
CA MET A 154 -13.37 4.67 -7.77
C MET A 154 -12.74 6.04 -7.50
N ASN A 155 -11.56 6.35 -8.07
CA ASN A 155 -10.76 7.54 -7.75
C ASN A 155 -10.53 7.69 -6.23
N PRO A 156 -9.93 6.70 -5.57
CA PRO A 156 -9.73 6.76 -4.13
C PRO A 156 -8.76 7.90 -3.77
N LYS A 157 -8.94 8.48 -2.58
CA LYS A 157 -8.01 9.43 -1.99
C LYS A 157 -6.84 8.74 -1.28
N TYR A 158 -7.07 7.52 -0.82
CA TYR A 158 -6.12 6.70 -0.07
C TYR A 158 -5.97 5.35 -0.74
N LEU A 159 -4.72 4.95 -1.01
CA LEU A 159 -4.41 3.65 -1.60
C LEU A 159 -3.57 2.83 -0.62
N PHE A 160 -4.00 1.61 -0.34
CA PHE A 160 -3.31 0.68 0.56
C PHE A 160 -2.84 -0.55 -0.21
N CYS A 161 -1.57 -0.90 -0.08
CA CYS A 161 -0.96 -2.02 -0.79
C CYS A 161 -0.24 -2.93 0.23
N ASP A 162 -0.71 -4.15 0.37
CA ASP A 162 -0.07 -5.13 1.25
C ASP A 162 0.79 -6.07 0.41
N GLU A 163 2.11 -5.87 0.43
CA GLU A 163 3.13 -6.62 -0.32
C GLU A 163 2.79 -6.78 -1.82
N PRO A 164 2.61 -5.68 -2.59
CA PRO A 164 2.11 -5.75 -3.97
C PRO A 164 3.03 -6.55 -4.90
N ASN A 165 4.33 -6.62 -4.60
CA ASN A 165 5.36 -7.30 -5.40
C ASN A 165 5.59 -8.76 -5.01
N SER A 166 4.92 -9.25 -3.97
CA SER A 166 5.14 -10.63 -3.50
C SER A 166 4.87 -11.65 -4.61
N GLY A 167 5.83 -12.58 -4.81
CA GLY A 167 5.75 -13.66 -5.78
C GLY A 167 6.08 -13.27 -7.22
N LEU A 168 6.58 -12.05 -7.47
CA LEU A 168 7.01 -11.58 -8.78
C LEU A 168 8.54 -11.71 -8.94
N ASP A 169 8.99 -11.80 -10.18
CA ASP A 169 10.40 -11.66 -10.52
C ASP A 169 10.89 -10.21 -10.31
N PRO A 170 12.21 -9.96 -10.12
CA PRO A 170 12.73 -8.64 -9.80
C PRO A 170 12.38 -7.56 -10.85
N LYS A 171 12.36 -7.90 -12.14
CA LYS A 171 12.05 -6.96 -13.21
C LYS A 171 10.58 -6.55 -13.18
N THR A 172 9.69 -7.51 -13.00
CA THR A 172 8.24 -7.26 -12.88
C THR A 172 7.93 -6.48 -11.61
N SER A 173 8.63 -6.74 -10.50
CA SER A 173 8.49 -5.98 -9.24
C SER A 173 8.78 -4.49 -9.43
N LEU A 174 9.87 -4.14 -10.11
CA LEU A 174 10.21 -2.74 -10.43
C LEU A 174 9.11 -2.05 -11.24
N VAL A 175 8.53 -2.74 -12.25
CA VAL A 175 7.41 -2.19 -13.05
C VAL A 175 6.18 -1.91 -12.19
N ILE A 176 5.87 -2.77 -11.21
CA ILE A 176 4.75 -2.54 -10.28
C ILE A 176 5.05 -1.36 -9.35
N ASP A 177 6.27 -1.23 -8.85
CA ASP A 177 6.69 -0.12 -7.99
C ASP A 177 6.58 1.22 -8.73
N GLU A 178 7.16 1.32 -9.92
CA GLU A 178 7.08 2.51 -10.77
C GLU A 178 5.63 2.87 -11.08
N LEU A 179 4.80 1.89 -11.45
CA LEU A 179 3.38 2.10 -11.73
C LEU A 179 2.63 2.65 -10.50
N LEU A 180 2.87 2.12 -9.31
CA LEU A 180 2.25 2.60 -8.07
C LEU A 180 2.72 4.02 -7.72
N HIS A 181 3.99 4.31 -7.93
CA HIS A 181 4.55 5.64 -7.69
C HIS A 181 3.96 6.68 -8.65
N ASP A 182 3.96 6.39 -9.96
CA ASP A 182 3.38 7.26 -11.00
C ASP A 182 1.90 7.56 -10.74
N ILE A 183 1.11 6.52 -10.42
CA ILE A 183 -0.32 6.67 -10.10
C ILE A 183 -0.50 7.51 -8.83
N THR A 184 0.36 7.33 -7.83
CA THR A 184 0.32 8.12 -6.60
C THR A 184 0.53 9.61 -6.87
N GLU A 185 1.52 9.96 -7.68
CA GLU A 185 1.80 11.34 -8.08
C GLU A 185 0.71 11.91 -8.99
N GLU A 186 0.28 11.15 -10.00
CA GLU A 186 -0.75 11.57 -10.96
C GLU A 186 -2.08 11.91 -10.29
N TYR A 187 -2.54 11.05 -9.37
CA TYR A 187 -3.82 11.22 -8.67
C TYR A 187 -3.68 11.93 -7.32
N GLN A 188 -2.47 12.33 -6.92
CA GLN A 188 -2.17 12.98 -5.63
C GLN A 188 -2.73 12.20 -4.42
N MET A 189 -2.68 10.86 -4.50
CA MET A 189 -3.18 9.98 -3.44
C MET A 189 -2.21 9.89 -2.27
N THR A 190 -2.73 9.61 -1.06
CA THR A 190 -1.92 9.08 0.03
C THR A 190 -1.78 7.57 -0.18
N THR A 191 -0.66 7.12 -0.73
CA THR A 191 -0.41 5.70 -0.93
C THR A 191 0.41 5.13 0.21
N ILE A 192 -0.06 4.03 0.82
CA ILE A 192 0.65 3.29 1.88
C ILE A 192 0.95 1.88 1.39
N ILE A 193 2.21 1.50 1.38
CA ILE A 193 2.68 0.18 0.93
C ILE A 193 3.40 -0.52 2.06
N ASN A 194 2.89 -1.68 2.48
CA ASN A 194 3.68 -2.62 3.27
C ASN A 194 4.64 -3.34 2.34
N THR A 195 5.93 -3.34 2.66
CA THR A 195 6.92 -4.10 1.91
C THR A 195 8.07 -4.57 2.78
N HIS A 196 8.72 -5.63 2.36
CA HIS A 196 10.02 -6.07 2.86
C HIS A 196 11.09 -6.05 1.74
N ASP A 197 10.73 -5.58 0.53
CA ASP A 197 11.66 -5.44 -0.60
C ASP A 197 12.43 -4.13 -0.51
N MET A 198 13.74 -4.24 -0.34
CA MET A 198 14.63 -3.09 -0.23
C MET A 198 14.80 -2.34 -1.56
N ASN A 199 14.53 -2.97 -2.70
CA ASN A 199 14.51 -2.27 -3.99
C ASN A 199 13.35 -1.27 -4.02
N SER A 200 12.15 -1.67 -3.55
CA SER A 200 11.00 -0.76 -3.40
C SER A 200 11.34 0.39 -2.45
N VAL A 201 11.99 0.09 -1.31
CA VAL A 201 12.39 1.11 -0.32
C VAL A 201 13.28 2.18 -0.95
N MET A 202 14.31 1.76 -1.69
CA MET A 202 15.28 2.65 -2.31
C MET A 202 14.76 3.31 -3.60
N GLY A 203 13.82 2.66 -4.30
CA GLY A 203 13.23 3.15 -5.54
C GLY A 203 12.17 4.22 -5.31
N ILE A 204 11.13 3.88 -4.57
CA ILE A 204 9.88 4.67 -4.48
C ILE A 204 9.54 5.19 -3.09
N GLY A 205 10.40 5.00 -2.08
CA GLY A 205 10.13 5.41 -0.70
C GLY A 205 10.27 6.92 -0.46
N ASP A 206 9.19 7.67 -0.59
CA ASP A 206 9.17 9.11 -0.27
C ASP A 206 9.06 9.38 1.22
N ASN A 207 8.37 8.51 1.95
CA ASN A 207 8.27 8.53 3.42
C ASN A 207 8.26 7.08 3.90
N ILE A 208 9.17 6.71 4.76
CA ILE A 208 9.42 5.33 5.17
C ILE A 208 9.27 5.25 6.68
N LEU A 209 8.28 4.48 7.14
CA LEU A 209 8.08 4.13 8.55
C LEU A 209 8.69 2.75 8.81
N PHE A 210 9.73 2.70 9.64
CA PHE A 210 10.31 1.45 10.10
C PHE A 210 9.71 1.00 11.43
N ILE A 211 9.10 -0.19 11.43
CA ILE A 211 8.51 -0.82 12.63
C ILE A 211 9.40 -1.96 13.09
N TYR A 212 9.78 -1.91 14.35
CA TYR A 212 10.51 -2.97 15.03
C TYR A 212 9.79 -3.36 16.32
N GLU A 213 9.46 -4.64 16.50
CA GLU A 213 8.77 -5.18 17.69
C GLU A 213 7.52 -4.39 18.13
N GLY A 214 6.73 -3.94 17.15
CA GLY A 214 5.49 -3.20 17.38
C GLY A 214 5.67 -1.72 17.68
N ARG A 215 6.86 -1.16 17.60
CA ARG A 215 7.17 0.27 17.83
C ARG A 215 7.69 0.94 16.58
N LYS A 216 7.43 2.24 16.47
CA LYS A 216 8.16 3.07 15.48
C LYS A 216 9.62 3.19 15.92
N GLU A 217 10.50 2.61 15.14
CA GLU A 217 11.94 2.65 15.40
C GLU A 217 12.63 3.80 14.64
N TRP A 218 12.14 4.10 13.42
CA TRP A 218 12.68 5.16 12.59
C TRP A 218 11.64 5.65 11.58
N GLN A 219 11.77 6.89 11.13
CA GLN A 219 11.01 7.45 10.01
C GLN A 219 11.86 8.46 9.24
N GLY A 220 11.78 8.43 7.92
CA GLY A 220 12.49 9.33 7.00
C GLY A 220 12.16 9.00 5.56
N ASP A 221 12.97 9.44 4.61
CA ASP A 221 12.85 9.13 3.18
C ASP A 221 14.01 8.25 2.69
N LYS A 222 13.95 7.82 1.41
CA LYS A 222 14.97 6.96 0.80
C LYS A 222 16.38 7.55 0.82
N THR A 223 16.52 8.88 0.84
CA THR A 223 17.84 9.52 0.89
C THR A 223 18.40 9.46 2.32
N MET A 224 17.55 9.62 3.32
CA MET A 224 17.91 9.53 4.74
C MET A 224 18.27 8.11 5.17
N VAL A 225 17.74 7.07 4.51
CA VAL A 225 18.09 5.67 4.79
C VAL A 225 19.60 5.43 4.64
N MET A 226 20.22 5.99 3.59
CA MET A 226 21.66 5.77 3.32
C MET A 226 22.57 6.37 4.41
N SER A 227 22.15 7.47 5.02
CA SER A 227 22.88 8.17 6.09
C SER A 227 22.41 7.80 7.50
N ALA A 228 21.41 6.91 7.61
CA ALA A 228 20.86 6.55 8.92
C ALA A 228 21.90 5.84 9.80
N THR A 229 21.93 6.25 11.08
CA THR A 229 22.78 5.66 12.12
C THR A 229 22.06 4.61 12.96
N ASN A 230 20.76 4.42 12.74
CA ASN A 230 19.98 3.42 13.45
C ASN A 230 20.44 2.00 13.09
N GLU A 231 20.97 1.26 14.07
CA GLU A 231 21.55 -0.07 13.87
C GLU A 231 20.51 -1.07 13.33
N LYS A 232 19.31 -1.10 13.91
CA LYS A 232 18.25 -2.05 13.50
C LYS A 232 17.75 -1.81 12.08
N LEU A 233 17.66 -0.52 11.67
CA LEU A 233 17.35 -0.16 10.28
C LEU A 233 18.47 -0.63 9.35
N ASN A 234 19.72 -0.41 9.74
CA ASN A 234 20.88 -0.82 8.99
C ASN A 234 20.94 -2.33 8.81
N ASP A 235 20.68 -3.10 9.86
CA ASP A 235 20.62 -4.56 9.81
C ASP A 235 19.52 -5.06 8.88
N LEU A 236 18.39 -4.35 8.79
CA LEU A 236 17.30 -4.70 7.87
C LEU A 236 17.65 -4.35 6.42
N VAL A 237 18.03 -3.09 6.16
CA VAL A 237 18.19 -2.54 4.80
C VAL A 237 19.47 -3.03 4.15
N PHE A 238 20.57 -3.10 4.90
CA PHE A 238 21.88 -3.48 4.40
C PHE A 238 22.26 -4.93 4.73
N ALA A 239 21.27 -5.80 4.94
CA ALA A 239 21.46 -7.24 5.13
C ALA A 239 22.15 -7.89 3.91
N SER A 240 21.89 -7.41 2.67
CA SER A 240 22.53 -7.91 1.48
C SER A 240 23.87 -7.22 1.22
N ASP A 241 24.85 -7.99 0.68
CA ASP A 241 26.18 -7.46 0.34
C ASP A 241 26.13 -6.33 -0.69
N LEU A 242 25.14 -6.33 -1.58
CA LEU A 242 24.96 -5.29 -2.59
C LEU A 242 24.66 -3.93 -1.94
N PHE A 243 23.65 -3.88 -1.09
CA PHE A 243 23.27 -2.64 -0.40
C PHE A 243 24.33 -2.18 0.59
N ARG A 244 25.06 -3.10 1.23
CA ARG A 244 26.19 -2.78 2.10
C ARG A 244 27.32 -2.05 1.34
N LYS A 245 27.72 -2.57 0.17
CA LYS A 245 28.71 -1.92 -0.70
C LYS A 245 28.26 -0.57 -1.24
N LEU A 246 26.98 -0.39 -1.51
CA LEU A 246 26.42 0.91 -1.91
C LEU A 246 26.54 1.95 -0.79
N LYS A 247 26.21 1.57 0.45
CA LYS A 247 26.38 2.44 1.62
C LYS A 247 27.83 2.86 1.83
N GLU A 248 28.79 1.92 1.76
CA GLU A 248 30.22 2.20 1.92
C GLU A 248 30.76 3.18 0.87
N LYS A 249 30.25 3.12 -0.36
CA LYS A 249 30.61 4.07 -1.42
C LYS A 249 30.00 5.46 -1.18
N SER A 250 28.76 5.53 -0.71
CA SER A 250 28.06 6.77 -0.42
C SER A 250 28.71 7.56 0.74
N ILE A 251 29.31 6.88 1.71
CA ILE A 251 30.01 7.52 2.85
C ILE A 251 31.39 8.07 2.43
N LYS A 252 31.98 7.54 1.34
CA LYS A 252 33.32 7.94 0.85
C LYS A 252 33.28 9.05 -0.20
N ALA A 253 32.11 9.41 -0.71
CA ALA A 253 31.88 10.47 -1.69
C ALA A 253 31.43 11.77 -0.99
#